data_e37bb84073ac39128f8b273afcb705e9
#
_entry.id   e37bb84073ac39128f8b273afcb705e9
#
_cell.length_a   1.000
_cell.length_b   1.000
_cell.length_c   1.000
_cell.angle_alpha   90.00
_cell.angle_beta   90.00
_cell.angle_gamma   90.00
#
_symmetry.space_group_name_H-M   'P 1'
#
loop_
_entity.id
_entity.type
_entity.pdbx_description
1 polymer ?
#
loop_
_entity_poly.entity_id
_entity_poly.type
_entity_poly.pdbx_seq_one_letter_code
_entity_poly.pdbx_strand_id
1 'polypeptide(L)'
;VFRILGGVAGLNVKLNRRQLLKCSTITATGLAFSGTSSAVGPQGEGVQWHDVEDWGVEGKGWAADQCEKCFDRLPIRAKADVRAAVWNLSRHSAGMLSRFRTDADQIWVDYRVTSGKLAMPHMPATGVSGVDLYATDKAGQSRWVAVSRPTAQTVKTRLVGNLIPGNREYTAYLPLYNGTEYLRIGVPQGARFETIAPRTSEPIVFYGTSITHGACASRPGMPHPAILGRRLERPVINLGFSGNGKMEKEVGIYLCELDPSVYVIDCLPNMVGG
;
A
#
# COMPACT_ATOMS: atom_id res chain seq x y z
N VAL A 1 -7.33 28.11 21.09
CA VAL A 1 -8.67 28.10 21.71
C VAL A 1 -9.37 26.85 21.17
N PHE A 2 -9.45 25.78 21.98
CA PHE A 2 -10.25 24.61 21.65
C PHE A 2 -11.57 24.68 22.40
N ARG A 3 -12.68 24.55 21.69
CA ARG A 3 -14.03 24.48 22.23
C ARG A 3 -14.47 23.02 22.27
N ILE A 4 -14.71 22.49 23.49
CA ILE A 4 -15.37 21.19 23.68
C ILE A 4 -16.86 21.50 23.97
N LEU A 5 -17.74 20.99 23.07
CA LEU A 5 -19.18 21.01 23.30
C LEU A 5 -19.59 19.62 23.81
N GLY A 6 -19.90 19.56 25.12
CA GLY A 6 -20.64 18.46 25.71
C GLY A 6 -21.63 19.12 26.69
N GLY A 7 -22.93 18.92 26.45
CA GLY A 7 -23.98 19.58 27.21
C GLY A 7 -24.08 19.05 28.62
N VAL A 8 -24.13 19.94 29.54
CA VAL A 8 -25.03 20.24 30.68
C VAL A 8 -24.36 21.36 31.51
N ALA A 9 -25.09 22.47 31.68
CA ALA A 9 -24.89 23.62 32.59
C ALA A 9 -23.49 24.27 32.63
N GLY A 10 -23.44 25.49 32.13
CA GLY A 10 -22.27 26.35 31.99
C GLY A 10 -21.43 26.54 33.23
N LEU A 11 -20.18 26.10 33.14
CA LEU A 11 -19.05 26.64 33.88
C LEU A 11 -17.91 26.91 32.90
N ASN A 12 -17.65 28.20 32.62
CA ASN A 12 -16.48 28.63 31.86
C ASN A 12 -15.28 28.63 32.81
N VAL A 13 -14.46 27.61 32.78
CA VAL A 13 -13.18 27.56 33.48
C VAL A 13 -12.04 27.79 32.50
N LYS A 14 -11.40 28.97 32.57
CA LYS A 14 -10.14 29.24 31.87
C LYS A 14 -8.98 28.67 32.70
N LEU A 15 -8.44 27.52 32.31
CA LEU A 15 -7.24 26.94 32.90
C LEU A 15 -5.99 27.45 32.15
N ASN A 16 -5.00 27.95 32.86
CA ASN A 16 -3.70 28.33 32.29
C ASN A 16 -2.71 27.13 32.36
N ARG A 17 -1.60 27.21 31.58
CA ARG A 17 -0.61 26.15 31.44
C ARG A 17 0.00 25.64 32.77
N ARG A 18 0.03 26.45 33.81
CA ARG A 18 0.57 26.11 35.15
C ARG A 18 -0.41 25.31 36.02
N GLN A 19 -1.70 25.39 35.75
CA GLN A 19 -2.72 24.64 36.48
C GLN A 19 -2.91 23.21 35.99
N LEU A 20 -2.54 22.92 34.73
CA LEU A 20 -2.52 21.55 34.17
C LEU A 20 -1.41 20.68 34.77
N LEU A 21 -0.35 21.27 35.31
CA LEU A 21 0.78 20.54 35.88
C LEU A 21 0.63 20.17 37.37
N LYS A 22 -0.44 20.58 38.01
CA LYS A 22 -0.66 20.33 39.45
C LYS A 22 -1.69 19.22 39.76
N CYS A 23 -2.27 18.59 38.74
CA CYS A 23 -3.23 17.49 38.91
C CYS A 23 -2.62 16.08 38.76
N SER A 24 -1.30 15.91 38.95
CA SER A 24 -0.63 14.60 38.82
C SER A 24 -0.11 14.10 40.18
N THR A 25 -0.98 13.98 41.17
CA THR A 25 -0.71 13.14 42.34
C THR A 25 -1.96 12.31 42.62
N ILE A 26 -2.16 11.27 41.86
CA ILE A 26 -3.05 10.17 42.22
C ILE A 26 -2.17 9.04 42.69
N THR A 27 -2.31 8.73 43.97
CA THR A 27 -1.69 7.61 44.69
C THR A 27 -1.99 6.32 43.95
N ALA A 28 -0.95 5.65 43.47
CA ALA A 28 -1.05 4.33 42.86
C ALA A 28 -1.34 3.29 43.94
N THR A 29 -2.60 2.96 44.14
CA THR A 29 -2.98 1.69 44.78
C THR A 29 -2.82 0.61 43.70
N GLY A 30 -1.82 -0.27 43.89
CA GLY A 30 -1.51 -1.36 42.98
C GLY A 30 -2.65 -2.37 42.92
N LEU A 31 -3.42 -2.32 41.86
CA LEU A 31 -4.16 -3.46 41.35
C LEU A 31 -3.21 -4.17 40.37
N ALA A 32 -2.65 -5.26 40.81
CA ALA A 32 -1.92 -6.19 39.96
C ALA A 32 -2.94 -6.78 38.96
N PHE A 33 -3.02 -6.16 37.78
CA PHE A 33 -3.57 -6.83 36.62
C PHE A 33 -2.55 -7.89 36.22
N SER A 34 -2.81 -9.13 36.61
CA SER A 34 -2.21 -10.30 35.96
C SER A 34 -2.73 -10.34 34.52
N GLY A 35 -2.16 -9.49 33.65
CA GLY A 35 -2.29 -9.61 32.23
C GLY A 35 -1.66 -10.96 31.85
N THR A 36 -2.48 -11.96 31.57
CA THR A 36 -2.05 -13.14 30.83
C THR A 36 -1.51 -12.62 29.50
N SER A 37 -0.19 -12.49 29.44
CA SER A 37 0.53 -12.38 28.17
C SER A 37 0.13 -13.62 27.38
N SER A 38 -0.81 -13.47 26.47
CA SER A 38 -1.07 -14.50 25.46
C SER A 38 0.25 -14.66 24.71
N ALA A 39 0.94 -15.74 25.00
CA ALA A 39 2.09 -16.15 24.22
C ALA A 39 1.67 -16.11 22.77
N VAL A 40 2.37 -15.29 21.98
CA VAL A 40 2.23 -15.31 20.50
C VAL A 40 2.65 -16.72 20.12
N GLY A 41 1.66 -17.57 19.78
CA GLY A 41 1.91 -18.90 19.26
C GLY A 41 2.81 -18.81 18.02
N PRO A 42 3.44 -19.92 17.61
CA PRO A 42 4.38 -19.95 16.50
C PRO A 42 3.77 -19.21 15.29
N GLN A 43 4.51 -18.26 14.73
CA GLN A 43 4.02 -17.34 13.70
C GLN A 43 3.54 -18.13 12.48
N GLY A 44 2.22 -18.28 12.32
CA GLY A 44 1.60 -18.85 11.13
C GLY A 44 1.09 -20.29 11.25
N GLU A 45 1.08 -20.95 12.42
CA GLU A 45 0.31 -22.18 12.64
C GLU A 45 -1.19 -21.89 12.52
N GLY A 46 -1.90 -22.71 11.73
CA GLY A 46 -3.34 -22.51 11.49
C GLY A 46 -3.70 -21.37 10.51
N VAL A 47 -2.74 -20.85 9.74
CA VAL A 47 -2.97 -19.88 8.68
C VAL A 47 -3.04 -20.58 7.33
N GLN A 48 -4.12 -20.36 6.60
CA GLN A 48 -4.26 -20.74 5.19
C GLN A 48 -3.71 -19.61 4.32
N TRP A 49 -2.79 -19.95 3.40
CA TRP A 49 -2.09 -19.01 2.53
C TRP A 49 -2.65 -19.08 1.11
N HIS A 50 -2.82 -17.90 0.50
CA HIS A 50 -3.29 -17.71 -0.87
C HIS A 50 -2.25 -16.91 -1.62
N ASP A 51 -1.72 -17.43 -2.72
CA ASP A 51 -0.73 -16.74 -3.54
C ASP A 51 -1.41 -15.73 -4.45
N VAL A 52 -0.94 -14.48 -4.42
CA VAL A 52 -1.55 -13.39 -5.20
C VAL A 52 -1.37 -13.61 -6.70
N GLU A 53 -0.38 -14.37 -7.13
CA GLU A 53 -0.18 -14.71 -8.54
C GLU A 53 -1.30 -15.57 -9.10
N ASP A 54 -2.00 -16.35 -8.25
CA ASP A 54 -3.09 -17.24 -8.68
C ASP A 54 -4.32 -16.48 -9.23
N TRP A 55 -4.57 -15.25 -8.74
CA TRP A 55 -5.69 -14.42 -9.23
C TRP A 55 -5.27 -13.06 -9.78
N GLY A 56 -3.97 -12.71 -9.66
CA GLY A 56 -3.37 -11.56 -10.29
C GLY A 56 -3.49 -10.24 -9.55
N VAL A 57 -2.87 -9.23 -10.13
CA VAL A 57 -2.82 -7.85 -9.62
C VAL A 57 -3.36 -6.87 -10.64
N GLU A 58 -4.02 -5.83 -10.16
CA GLU A 58 -4.30 -4.63 -10.93
C GLU A 58 -3.08 -3.70 -10.98
N GLY A 59 -3.08 -2.76 -11.90
CA GLY A 59 -2.03 -1.75 -12.01
C GLY A 59 -0.88 -2.16 -12.94
N LYS A 60 -1.06 -3.24 -13.71
CA LYS A 60 -0.16 -3.67 -14.78
C LYS A 60 -0.63 -3.18 -16.14
N GLY A 61 0.32 -2.69 -16.95
CA GLY A 61 0.06 -2.35 -18.34
C GLY A 61 0.22 -3.54 -19.28
N TRP A 62 0.99 -4.56 -18.87
CA TRP A 62 1.30 -5.75 -19.66
C TRP A 62 1.07 -7.01 -18.84
N ALA A 63 0.69 -8.09 -19.50
CA ALA A 63 0.46 -9.38 -18.87
C ALA A 63 1.73 -9.91 -18.18
N ALA A 64 1.57 -10.79 -17.20
CA ALA A 64 2.69 -11.27 -16.39
C ALA A 64 3.73 -12.03 -17.21
N ASP A 65 3.31 -12.79 -18.22
CA ASP A 65 4.16 -13.54 -19.15
C ASP A 65 4.96 -12.67 -20.11
N GLN A 66 4.55 -11.41 -20.30
CA GLN A 66 5.30 -10.40 -21.07
C GLN A 66 6.37 -9.68 -20.25
N CYS A 67 6.37 -9.81 -18.92
CA CYS A 67 7.29 -9.17 -18.00
C CYS A 67 8.43 -10.14 -17.61
N GLU A 68 9.56 -9.61 -17.15
CA GLU A 68 10.66 -10.47 -16.64
C GLU A 68 10.27 -11.11 -15.29
N LYS A 69 9.52 -10.39 -14.45
CA LYS A 69 8.90 -10.89 -13.22
C LYS A 69 7.43 -10.47 -13.16
N CYS A 70 6.62 -11.24 -12.45
CA CYS A 70 5.18 -11.02 -12.35
C CYS A 70 4.81 -9.58 -11.93
N PHE A 71 5.55 -8.99 -10.99
CA PHE A 71 5.25 -7.67 -10.42
C PHE A 71 6.08 -6.53 -11.02
N ASP A 72 6.55 -6.67 -12.26
CA ASP A 72 7.22 -5.59 -13.00
C ASP A 72 6.23 -4.69 -13.75
N ARG A 73 6.61 -3.43 -13.94
CA ARG A 73 5.75 -2.41 -14.54
C ARG A 73 5.94 -2.23 -16.04
N LEU A 74 7.04 -2.69 -16.62
CA LEU A 74 7.30 -2.69 -18.06
C LEU A 74 7.49 -4.11 -18.58
N PRO A 75 7.17 -4.37 -19.87
CA PRO A 75 7.41 -5.66 -20.48
C PRO A 75 8.92 -5.90 -20.68
N ILE A 76 9.33 -7.17 -20.74
CA ILE A 76 10.76 -7.55 -20.83
C ILE A 76 11.46 -6.94 -22.04
N ARG A 77 10.75 -6.79 -23.18
CA ARG A 77 11.30 -6.19 -24.40
C ARG A 77 11.72 -4.73 -24.22
N ALA A 78 11.11 -3.99 -23.28
CA ALA A 78 11.48 -2.62 -22.98
C ALA A 78 12.91 -2.47 -22.42
N LYS A 79 13.51 -3.58 -21.93
CA LYS A 79 14.87 -3.59 -21.40
C LYS A 79 15.93 -3.14 -22.42
N ALA A 80 15.71 -3.46 -23.70
CA ALA A 80 16.63 -3.09 -24.78
C ALA A 80 16.43 -1.62 -25.22
N ASP A 81 15.26 -1.07 -25.04
CA ASP A 81 14.87 0.20 -25.64
C ASP A 81 14.98 1.39 -24.67
N VAL A 82 14.54 1.20 -23.42
CA VAL A 82 14.53 2.29 -22.44
C VAL A 82 15.88 2.41 -21.72
N ARG A 83 16.18 3.61 -21.21
CA ARG A 83 17.41 3.80 -20.41
C ARG A 83 17.44 2.84 -19.21
N ALA A 84 18.66 2.39 -18.86
CA ALA A 84 18.88 1.49 -17.73
C ALA A 84 18.24 1.99 -16.41
N ALA A 85 18.23 3.31 -16.16
CA ALA A 85 17.59 3.89 -14.99
C ALA A 85 16.06 3.70 -14.99
N VAL A 86 15.41 3.87 -16.14
CA VAL A 86 13.96 3.63 -16.30
C VAL A 86 13.67 2.14 -16.12
N TRP A 87 14.47 1.27 -16.77
CA TRP A 87 14.34 -0.17 -16.62
C TRP A 87 14.45 -0.61 -15.16
N ASN A 88 15.49 -0.17 -14.45
CA ASN A 88 15.68 -0.52 -13.04
C ASN A 88 14.51 -0.06 -12.16
N LEU A 89 13.98 1.14 -12.41
CA LEU A 89 12.82 1.65 -11.68
C LEU A 89 11.52 0.92 -12.05
N SER A 90 11.42 0.37 -13.26
CA SER A 90 10.24 -0.41 -13.68
C SER A 90 10.10 -1.74 -12.92
N ARG A 91 11.17 -2.17 -12.24
CA ARG A 91 11.19 -3.37 -11.39
C ARG A 91 10.54 -3.16 -10.02
N HIS A 92 10.18 -1.92 -9.67
CA HIS A 92 9.41 -1.61 -8.48
C HIS A 92 7.92 -1.85 -8.73
N SER A 93 7.20 -2.33 -7.72
CA SER A 93 5.79 -2.75 -7.84
C SER A 93 4.79 -1.60 -7.61
N ALA A 94 5.23 -0.34 -7.77
CA ALA A 94 4.41 0.84 -7.51
C ALA A 94 3.11 0.85 -8.31
N GLY A 95 1.99 1.11 -7.61
CA GLY A 95 0.66 1.19 -8.22
C GLY A 95 -0.05 -0.15 -8.34
N MET A 96 0.66 -1.26 -8.17
CA MET A 96 0.03 -2.58 -8.18
C MET A 96 -0.75 -2.83 -6.89
N LEU A 97 -1.86 -3.54 -7.03
CA LEU A 97 -2.70 -3.95 -5.91
C LEU A 97 -3.37 -5.29 -6.20
N SER A 98 -3.72 -6.01 -5.15
CA SER A 98 -4.55 -7.20 -5.24
C SER A 98 -5.80 -7.04 -4.39
N ARG A 99 -6.92 -7.63 -4.82
CA ARG A 99 -8.20 -7.55 -4.11
C ARG A 99 -8.69 -8.93 -3.74
N PHE A 100 -9.29 -9.01 -2.56
CA PHE A 100 -9.86 -10.24 -2.03
C PHE A 100 -11.00 -9.92 -1.05
N ARG A 101 -11.80 -10.92 -0.70
CA ARG A 101 -12.86 -10.80 0.30
C ARG A 101 -12.67 -11.87 1.36
N THR A 102 -12.86 -11.51 2.63
CA THR A 102 -12.77 -12.44 3.74
C THR A 102 -13.62 -11.99 4.93
N ASP A 103 -14.07 -12.94 5.74
CA ASP A 103 -14.70 -12.71 7.04
C ASP A 103 -13.74 -12.90 8.22
N ALA A 104 -12.46 -13.16 7.93
CA ALA A 104 -11.42 -13.38 8.92
C ALA A 104 -11.31 -12.23 9.93
N ASP A 105 -11.05 -12.56 11.18
CA ASP A 105 -10.77 -11.61 12.27
C ASP A 105 -9.32 -11.12 12.28
N GLN A 106 -8.45 -11.76 11.49
CA GLN A 106 -7.06 -11.36 11.30
C GLN A 106 -6.58 -11.66 9.87
N ILE A 107 -5.66 -10.84 9.39
CA ILE A 107 -5.05 -10.99 8.07
C ILE A 107 -3.54 -10.97 8.22
N TRP A 108 -2.88 -11.89 7.54
CA TRP A 108 -1.44 -12.09 7.50
C TRP A 108 -0.90 -11.79 6.11
N VAL A 109 0.38 -11.43 6.03
CA VAL A 109 1.12 -11.33 4.77
C VAL A 109 2.43 -12.11 4.87
N ASP A 110 2.76 -12.78 3.76
CA ASP A 110 4.05 -13.40 3.53
C ASP A 110 4.53 -12.95 2.16
N TYR A 111 5.60 -12.14 2.12
CA TYR A 111 6.13 -11.60 0.87
C TYR A 111 7.64 -11.41 0.93
N ARG A 112 8.25 -11.34 -0.23
CA ARG A 112 9.66 -11.02 -0.38
C ARG A 112 9.83 -9.85 -1.35
N VAL A 113 10.66 -8.89 -0.94
CA VAL A 113 11.07 -7.78 -1.80
C VAL A 113 12.42 -8.06 -2.45
N THR A 114 12.66 -7.48 -3.64
CA THR A 114 13.86 -7.75 -4.44
C THR A 114 15.13 -7.13 -3.87
N SER A 115 15.01 -6.06 -3.07
CA SER A 115 16.15 -5.33 -2.51
C SER A 115 16.13 -5.29 -0.98
N GLY A 116 17.30 -5.46 -0.37
CA GLY A 116 17.49 -5.27 1.08
C GLY A 116 17.50 -3.80 1.54
N LYS A 117 17.44 -2.84 0.61
CA LYS A 117 17.27 -1.41 0.93
C LYS A 117 15.80 -1.14 1.24
N LEU A 118 15.37 -1.43 2.45
CA LEU A 118 13.98 -1.41 2.87
C LEU A 118 13.39 -0.01 3.07
N ALA A 119 14.24 1.00 3.29
CA ALA A 119 13.87 2.40 3.52
C ALA A 119 14.83 3.34 2.80
N MET A 120 14.47 4.61 2.70
CA MET A 120 15.34 5.68 2.22
C MET A 120 15.44 6.78 3.29
N PRO A 121 16.46 7.66 3.26
CA PRO A 121 16.59 8.73 4.25
C PRO A 121 15.35 9.63 4.38
N HIS A 122 14.58 9.77 3.32
CA HIS A 122 13.38 10.60 3.21
C HIS A 122 12.08 9.81 3.10
N MET A 123 12.13 8.47 3.18
CA MET A 123 10.94 7.62 3.01
C MET A 123 11.01 6.38 3.91
N PRO A 124 9.98 6.14 4.75
CA PRO A 124 9.99 5.01 5.68
C PRO A 124 9.87 3.67 4.96
N ALA A 125 10.31 2.60 5.64
CA ALA A 125 10.20 1.22 5.13
C ALA A 125 8.75 0.82 4.78
N THR A 126 7.77 1.36 5.49
CA THR A 126 6.34 1.16 5.21
C THR A 126 5.93 1.64 3.83
N GLY A 127 6.54 2.73 3.32
CA GLY A 127 6.29 3.24 1.97
C GLY A 127 7.18 2.58 0.92
N VAL A 128 8.48 2.42 1.22
CA VAL A 128 9.45 1.83 0.27
C VAL A 128 9.15 0.37 -0.02
N SER A 129 8.93 -0.44 1.04
CA SER A 129 8.93 -1.91 0.97
C SER A 129 7.71 -2.56 1.63
N GLY A 130 6.75 -1.78 2.15
CA GLY A 130 5.58 -2.29 2.87
C GLY A 130 4.44 -2.71 1.93
N VAL A 131 3.60 -3.61 2.43
CA VAL A 131 2.28 -3.95 1.87
C VAL A 131 1.23 -3.19 2.67
N ASP A 132 0.36 -2.45 1.98
CA ASP A 132 -0.61 -1.51 2.58
C ASP A 132 -2.04 -1.97 2.36
N LEU A 133 -2.81 -2.18 3.43
CA LEU A 133 -4.13 -2.79 3.41
C LEU A 133 -5.24 -1.76 3.64
N TYR A 134 -6.22 -1.78 2.77
CA TYR A 134 -7.49 -1.06 2.89
C TYR A 134 -8.66 -2.04 2.91
N ALA A 135 -9.76 -1.65 3.56
CA ALA A 135 -11.03 -2.35 3.52
C ALA A 135 -12.12 -1.45 2.95
N THR A 136 -13.06 -2.02 2.21
CA THR A 136 -14.27 -1.31 1.77
C THR A 136 -15.33 -1.39 2.86
N ASP A 137 -15.81 -0.24 3.33
CA ASP A 137 -16.88 -0.17 4.33
C ASP A 137 -18.27 -0.41 3.69
N LYS A 138 -19.32 -0.46 4.54
CA LYS A 138 -20.70 -0.71 4.08
C LYS A 138 -21.26 0.38 3.15
N ALA A 139 -20.65 1.57 3.15
CA ALA A 139 -20.99 2.67 2.27
C ALA A 139 -20.17 2.65 0.96
N GLY A 140 -19.40 1.59 0.70
CA GLY A 140 -18.53 1.45 -0.48
C GLY A 140 -17.24 2.28 -0.38
N GLN A 141 -16.94 2.88 0.78
CA GLN A 141 -15.76 3.72 0.92
C GLN A 141 -14.55 2.91 1.38
N SER A 142 -13.42 3.16 0.73
CA SER A 142 -12.14 2.56 1.09
C SER A 142 -11.57 3.19 2.36
N ARG A 143 -11.33 2.38 3.39
CA ARG A 143 -10.76 2.77 4.68
C ARG A 143 -9.43 2.08 4.90
N TRP A 144 -8.45 2.83 5.36
CA TRP A 144 -7.16 2.27 5.73
C TRP A 144 -7.28 1.33 6.94
N VAL A 145 -6.59 0.19 6.88
CA VAL A 145 -6.59 -0.84 7.92
C VAL A 145 -5.22 -0.95 8.59
N ALA A 146 -4.19 -1.27 7.79
CA ALA A 146 -2.85 -1.51 8.31
C ALA A 146 -1.80 -1.42 7.20
N VAL A 147 -0.53 -1.31 7.59
CA VAL A 147 0.62 -1.45 6.69
C VAL A 147 1.69 -2.29 7.35
N SER A 148 2.34 -3.18 6.60
CA SER A 148 3.46 -3.95 7.10
C SER A 148 4.69 -3.07 7.38
N ARG A 149 5.49 -3.46 8.37
CA ARG A 149 6.71 -2.74 8.77
C ARG A 149 7.92 -3.63 8.51
N PRO A 150 8.43 -3.68 7.27
CA PRO A 150 9.51 -4.59 6.91
C PRO A 150 10.80 -4.24 7.64
N THR A 151 11.42 -5.26 8.23
CA THR A 151 12.74 -5.21 8.88
C THR A 151 13.73 -6.15 8.17
N ALA A 152 13.26 -6.95 7.22
CA ALA A 152 14.04 -7.85 6.37
C ALA A 152 13.41 -7.92 4.99
N GLN A 153 14.13 -8.47 3.99
CA GLN A 153 13.60 -8.67 2.64
C GLN A 153 12.41 -9.63 2.61
N THR A 154 12.45 -10.67 3.42
CA THR A 154 11.34 -11.61 3.59
C THR A 154 10.55 -11.20 4.83
N VAL A 155 9.26 -10.98 4.66
CA VAL A 155 8.34 -10.52 5.70
C VAL A 155 7.21 -11.51 5.81
N LYS A 156 7.11 -12.18 6.95
CA LYS A 156 5.98 -13.04 7.28
C LYS A 156 5.42 -12.58 8.63
N THR A 157 4.25 -11.93 8.60
CA THR A 157 3.70 -11.28 9.79
C THR A 157 2.19 -11.16 9.76
N ARG A 158 1.59 -11.12 10.94
CA ARG A 158 0.20 -10.69 11.07
C ARG A 158 0.12 -9.18 10.79
N LEU A 159 -0.60 -8.83 9.73
CA LEU A 159 -0.77 -7.45 9.30
C LEU A 159 -1.79 -6.72 10.18
N VAL A 160 -2.89 -7.39 10.51
CA VAL A 160 -3.96 -6.89 11.37
C VAL A 160 -4.63 -8.03 12.13
N GLY A 161 -5.15 -7.76 13.30
CA GLY A 161 -5.97 -8.69 14.10
C GLY A 161 -7.10 -7.96 14.82
N ASN A 162 -7.99 -8.71 15.46
CA ASN A 162 -9.17 -8.21 16.15
C ASN A 162 -10.12 -7.42 15.23
N LEU A 163 -10.23 -7.85 13.98
CA LEU A 163 -11.22 -7.30 13.06
C LEU A 163 -12.63 -7.72 13.52
N ILE A 164 -13.56 -6.80 13.42
CA ILE A 164 -14.98 -7.12 13.69
C ILE A 164 -15.44 -8.16 12.66
N PRO A 165 -16.09 -9.25 13.08
CA PRO A 165 -16.58 -10.28 12.17
C PRO A 165 -17.43 -9.72 11.04
N GLY A 166 -17.31 -10.29 9.85
CA GLY A 166 -18.11 -9.93 8.68
C GLY A 166 -17.33 -9.95 7.38
N ASN A 167 -17.95 -10.45 6.34
CA ASN A 167 -17.34 -10.54 5.01
C ASN A 167 -17.12 -9.14 4.42
N ARG A 168 -15.86 -8.79 4.11
CA ARG A 168 -15.46 -7.47 3.57
C ARG A 168 -14.50 -7.65 2.43
N GLU A 169 -14.55 -6.71 1.52
CA GLU A 169 -13.55 -6.56 0.48
C GLU A 169 -12.32 -5.81 1.02
N TYR A 170 -11.15 -6.34 0.69
CA TYR A 170 -9.86 -5.76 1.02
C TYR A 170 -9.06 -5.49 -0.24
N THR A 171 -8.23 -4.44 -0.17
CA THR A 171 -7.27 -4.06 -1.20
C THR A 171 -5.88 -4.00 -0.58
N ALA A 172 -4.96 -4.83 -1.06
CA ALA A 172 -3.56 -4.86 -0.67
C ALA A 172 -2.71 -4.19 -1.75
N TYR A 173 -2.14 -3.01 -1.44
CA TYR A 173 -1.19 -2.31 -2.32
C TYR A 173 0.22 -2.83 -2.11
N LEU A 174 0.97 -3.00 -3.20
CA LEU A 174 2.34 -3.48 -3.22
C LEU A 174 3.35 -2.33 -2.98
N PRO A 175 4.62 -2.65 -2.63
CA PRO A 175 5.70 -1.69 -2.38
C PRO A 175 5.89 -0.63 -3.46
N LEU A 176 6.23 0.61 -3.07
CA LEU A 176 6.43 1.71 -4.02
C LEU A 176 7.84 1.76 -4.61
N TYR A 177 8.88 1.59 -3.78
CA TYR A 177 10.28 1.76 -4.18
C TYR A 177 11.09 0.47 -4.05
N ASN A 178 10.40 -0.66 -4.03
CA ASN A 178 11.00 -2.00 -4.07
C ASN A 178 10.19 -2.89 -5.01
N GLY A 179 10.82 -3.87 -5.62
CA GLY A 179 10.12 -4.92 -6.35
C GLY A 179 9.57 -5.97 -5.40
N THR A 180 8.57 -6.70 -5.84
CA THR A 180 8.01 -7.85 -5.14
C THR A 180 8.41 -9.12 -5.87
N GLU A 181 8.92 -10.13 -5.14
CA GLU A 181 9.23 -11.44 -5.71
C GLU A 181 8.02 -12.36 -5.64
N TYR A 182 7.33 -12.35 -4.52
CA TYR A 182 6.04 -13.03 -4.30
C TYR A 182 5.25 -12.28 -3.22
N LEU A 183 3.93 -12.48 -3.21
CA LEU A 183 3.03 -12.00 -2.15
C LEU A 183 1.96 -13.05 -1.90
N ARG A 184 1.81 -13.45 -0.63
CA ARG A 184 0.74 -14.31 -0.15
C ARG A 184 -0.08 -13.60 0.91
N ILE A 185 -1.38 -13.76 0.83
CA ILE A 185 -2.32 -13.32 1.86
C ILE A 185 -2.70 -14.53 2.70
N GLY A 186 -2.62 -14.37 4.01
CA GLY A 186 -2.96 -15.42 4.96
C GLY A 186 -4.19 -15.07 5.80
N VAL A 187 -5.06 -16.03 6.01
CA VAL A 187 -6.21 -15.93 6.91
C VAL A 187 -6.24 -17.17 7.82
N PRO A 188 -6.87 -17.11 9.00
CA PRO A 188 -7.04 -18.29 9.85
C PRO A 188 -7.71 -19.43 9.10
N GLN A 189 -7.29 -20.65 9.40
CA GLN A 189 -7.92 -21.85 8.85
C GLN A 189 -9.41 -21.89 9.20
N GLY A 190 -10.25 -22.10 8.19
CA GLY A 190 -11.70 -22.08 8.33
C GLY A 190 -12.37 -20.72 8.07
N ALA A 191 -11.62 -19.64 7.97
CA ALA A 191 -12.14 -18.36 7.49
C ALA A 191 -12.44 -18.44 5.99
N ARG A 192 -13.51 -17.76 5.57
CA ARG A 192 -13.86 -17.64 4.15
C ARG A 192 -12.85 -16.74 3.46
N PHE A 193 -12.37 -17.15 2.30
CA PHE A 193 -11.51 -16.36 1.43
C PHE A 193 -12.00 -16.45 -0.01
N GLU A 194 -12.21 -15.30 -0.63
CA GLU A 194 -12.64 -15.17 -2.03
C GLU A 194 -11.67 -14.26 -2.76
N THR A 195 -11.11 -14.71 -3.85
CA THR A 195 -10.30 -13.88 -4.74
C THR A 195 -11.20 -12.94 -5.55
N ILE A 196 -10.71 -11.72 -5.81
CA ILE A 196 -11.40 -10.77 -6.67
C ILE A 196 -10.49 -10.49 -7.87
N ALA A 197 -10.92 -10.89 -9.03
CA ALA A 197 -10.18 -10.68 -10.27
C ALA A 197 -9.87 -9.18 -10.50
N PRO A 198 -8.75 -8.85 -11.16
CA PRO A 198 -8.45 -7.50 -11.61
C PRO A 198 -9.60 -6.90 -12.42
N ARG A 199 -9.86 -5.62 -12.24
CA ARG A 199 -10.86 -4.90 -13.02
C ARG A 199 -10.40 -4.78 -14.48
N THR A 200 -11.33 -4.94 -15.41
CA THR A 200 -11.08 -4.89 -16.87
C THR A 200 -11.49 -3.57 -17.50
N SER A 201 -12.06 -2.64 -16.73
CA SER A 201 -12.39 -1.31 -17.25
C SER A 201 -11.11 -0.55 -17.63
N GLU A 202 -11.21 0.31 -18.63
CA GLU A 202 -10.09 1.14 -19.10
C GLU A 202 -9.41 1.89 -17.94
N PRO A 203 -8.09 1.72 -17.76
CA PRO A 203 -7.37 2.30 -16.64
C PRO A 203 -7.11 3.79 -16.83
N ILE A 204 -6.75 4.48 -15.74
CA ILE A 204 -6.06 5.77 -15.80
C ILE A 204 -4.56 5.47 -15.80
N VAL A 205 -3.85 5.86 -16.86
CA VAL A 205 -2.40 5.67 -16.95
C VAL A 205 -1.69 6.94 -16.52
N PHE A 206 -0.84 6.84 -15.50
CA PHE A 206 0.03 7.92 -15.04
C PHE A 206 1.45 7.66 -15.52
N TYR A 207 2.00 8.58 -16.31
CA TYR A 207 3.42 8.63 -16.63
C TYR A 207 4.03 9.87 -16.01
N GLY A 208 5.09 9.70 -15.20
CA GLY A 208 5.63 10.87 -14.49
C GLY A 208 6.89 10.62 -13.68
N THR A 209 7.10 11.53 -12.75
CA THR A 209 8.31 11.66 -11.94
C THR A 209 8.27 10.81 -10.66
N SER A 210 9.13 11.16 -9.68
CA SER A 210 9.08 10.61 -8.33
C SER A 210 7.75 10.86 -7.62
N ILE A 211 7.08 11.98 -7.91
CA ILE A 211 5.78 12.33 -7.32
C ILE A 211 4.74 11.29 -7.73
N THR A 212 4.68 10.97 -9.02
CA THR A 212 3.81 9.92 -9.56
C THR A 212 4.19 8.52 -9.04
N HIS A 213 5.49 8.20 -8.99
CA HIS A 213 6.00 6.93 -8.44
C HIS A 213 5.57 6.73 -6.99
N GLY A 214 5.47 7.80 -6.20
CA GLY A 214 5.02 7.81 -4.82
C GLY A 214 6.10 8.20 -3.81
N ALA A 215 7.07 9.02 -4.21
CA ALA A 215 8.13 9.50 -3.31
C ALA A 215 7.55 10.19 -2.07
N CYS A 216 8.20 9.93 -0.92
CA CYS A 216 7.85 10.45 0.41
C CYS A 216 6.47 10.01 0.92
N ALA A 217 5.76 9.14 0.20
CA ALA A 217 4.53 8.56 0.71
C ALA A 217 4.83 7.64 1.89
N SER A 218 4.06 7.78 2.96
CA SER A 218 4.23 6.97 4.19
C SER A 218 3.91 5.49 3.97
N ARG A 219 3.09 5.16 2.94
CA ARG A 219 2.64 3.82 2.61
C ARG A 219 2.09 3.74 1.16
N PRO A 220 2.02 2.55 0.56
CA PRO A 220 1.68 2.36 -0.86
C PRO A 220 0.35 2.93 -1.36
N GLY A 221 -0.68 2.99 -0.54
CA GLY A 221 -1.97 3.56 -0.94
C GLY A 221 -2.05 5.09 -0.90
N MET A 222 -0.96 5.82 -0.57
CA MET A 222 -0.97 7.27 -0.39
C MET A 222 -0.50 8.11 -1.58
N PRO A 223 0.23 7.62 -2.57
CA PRO A 223 0.46 8.39 -3.79
C PRO A 223 -0.84 8.79 -4.46
N HIS A 224 -0.84 9.96 -5.12
CA HIS A 224 -2.03 10.49 -5.76
C HIS A 224 -2.66 9.54 -6.81
N PRO A 225 -1.92 8.72 -7.59
CA PRO A 225 -2.53 7.74 -8.48
C PRO A 225 -3.39 6.72 -7.71
N ALA A 226 -2.88 6.20 -6.58
CA ALA A 226 -3.63 5.26 -5.75
C ALA A 226 -4.87 5.90 -5.10
N ILE A 227 -4.78 7.16 -4.65
CA ILE A 227 -5.91 7.92 -4.10
C ILE A 227 -6.98 8.14 -5.16
N LEU A 228 -6.59 8.54 -6.37
CA LEU A 228 -7.52 8.78 -7.47
C LEU A 228 -8.18 7.48 -7.93
N GLY A 229 -7.43 6.39 -8.04
CA GLY A 229 -7.97 5.06 -8.37
C GLY A 229 -9.08 4.62 -7.41
N ARG A 230 -8.89 4.83 -6.10
CA ARG A 230 -9.94 4.55 -5.10
C ARG A 230 -11.13 5.50 -5.19
N ARG A 231 -10.89 6.81 -5.39
CA ARG A 231 -11.97 7.81 -5.45
C ARG A 231 -12.84 7.68 -6.69
N LEU A 232 -12.23 7.31 -7.81
CA LEU A 232 -12.90 7.17 -9.10
C LEU A 232 -13.34 5.73 -9.39
N GLU A 233 -13.01 4.80 -8.48
CA GLU A 233 -13.26 3.36 -8.62
C GLU A 233 -12.73 2.78 -9.94
N ARG A 234 -11.57 3.31 -10.40
CA ARG A 234 -10.92 2.94 -11.66
C ARG A 234 -9.59 2.23 -11.43
N PRO A 235 -9.22 1.25 -12.28
CA PRO A 235 -7.86 0.73 -12.29
C PRO A 235 -6.89 1.86 -12.65
N VAL A 236 -5.69 1.79 -12.09
CA VAL A 236 -4.65 2.78 -12.32
C VAL A 236 -3.35 2.07 -12.66
N ILE A 237 -2.70 2.47 -13.74
CA ILE A 237 -1.34 2.04 -14.09
C ILE A 237 -0.39 3.16 -13.72
N ASN A 238 0.54 2.88 -12.79
CA ASN A 238 1.52 3.84 -12.33
C ASN A 238 2.87 3.61 -13.04
N LEU A 239 3.19 4.46 -14.01
CA LEU A 239 4.47 4.53 -14.71
C LEU A 239 5.27 5.76 -14.30
N GLY A 240 5.27 6.06 -12.99
CA GLY A 240 6.17 7.02 -12.38
C GLY A 240 7.60 6.47 -12.30
N PHE A 241 8.58 7.24 -12.75
CA PHE A 241 10.00 6.88 -12.72
C PHE A 241 10.80 7.99 -12.03
N SER A 242 11.13 7.76 -10.76
CA SER A 242 11.79 8.73 -9.88
C SER A 242 13.07 9.32 -10.50
N GLY A 243 13.11 10.64 -10.72
CA GLY A 243 14.20 11.33 -11.38
C GLY A 243 14.33 11.03 -12.89
N ASN A 244 13.51 10.15 -13.44
CA ASN A 244 13.69 9.56 -14.77
C ASN A 244 12.43 9.56 -15.67
N GLY A 245 11.30 10.07 -15.22
CA GLY A 245 10.16 10.35 -16.10
C GLY A 245 10.41 11.65 -16.86
N LYS A 246 10.92 11.57 -18.07
CA LYS A 246 11.45 12.71 -18.86
C LYS A 246 10.83 12.86 -20.24
N MET A 247 9.65 12.31 -20.48
CA MET A 247 8.96 12.33 -21.79
C MET A 247 9.76 11.65 -22.92
N GLU A 248 10.48 10.60 -22.58
CA GLU A 248 11.32 9.88 -23.56
C GLU A 248 10.46 9.15 -24.59
N LYS A 249 10.88 9.22 -25.86
CA LYS A 249 10.19 8.59 -26.99
C LYS A 249 10.04 7.07 -26.78
N GLU A 250 11.06 6.43 -26.25
CA GLU A 250 11.10 4.99 -26.00
C GLU A 250 10.03 4.55 -25.01
N VAL A 251 9.81 5.33 -23.95
CA VAL A 251 8.71 5.08 -22.99
C VAL A 251 7.37 5.39 -23.65
N GLY A 252 7.31 6.46 -24.48
CA GLY A 252 6.12 6.85 -25.22
C GLY A 252 5.59 5.75 -26.15
N ILE A 253 6.49 4.99 -26.80
CA ILE A 253 6.12 3.84 -27.63
C ILE A 253 5.35 2.80 -26.81
N TYR A 254 5.82 2.46 -25.62
CA TYR A 254 5.13 1.53 -24.73
C TYR A 254 3.81 2.07 -24.18
N LEU A 255 3.72 3.39 -23.93
CA LEU A 255 2.44 4.00 -23.56
C LEU A 255 1.38 3.83 -24.65
N CYS A 256 1.76 3.92 -25.94
CA CYS A 256 0.84 3.76 -27.07
C CYS A 256 0.27 2.34 -27.22
N GLU A 257 0.82 1.35 -26.50
CA GLU A 257 0.27 -0.02 -26.47
C GLU A 257 -0.87 -0.18 -25.46
N LEU A 258 -1.05 0.79 -24.57
CA LEU A 258 -2.09 0.79 -23.55
C LEU A 258 -3.35 1.45 -24.10
N ASP A 259 -4.51 0.97 -23.64
CA ASP A 259 -5.82 1.54 -23.99
C ASP A 259 -6.49 2.14 -22.73
N PRO A 260 -6.06 3.32 -22.29
CA PRO A 260 -6.61 3.96 -21.10
C PRO A 260 -7.79 4.86 -21.38
N SER A 261 -8.65 5.07 -20.38
CA SER A 261 -9.63 6.14 -20.40
C SER A 261 -8.97 7.53 -20.37
N VAL A 262 -7.81 7.66 -19.72
CA VAL A 262 -7.06 8.93 -19.59
C VAL A 262 -5.56 8.65 -19.42
N TYR A 263 -4.74 9.44 -20.12
CA TYR A 263 -3.32 9.60 -19.81
C TYR A 263 -3.11 10.84 -18.94
N VAL A 264 -2.40 10.67 -17.82
CA VAL A 264 -1.92 11.77 -16.97
C VAL A 264 -0.39 11.83 -17.08
N ILE A 265 0.11 12.89 -17.71
CA ILE A 265 1.54 13.08 -17.97
C ILE A 265 2.09 14.14 -17.00
N ASP A 266 2.95 13.74 -16.08
CA ASP A 266 3.55 14.59 -15.03
C ASP A 266 5.09 14.46 -15.03
N CYS A 267 5.71 14.83 -16.17
CA CYS A 267 7.15 14.71 -16.37
C CYS A 267 7.93 16.01 -16.18
N LEU A 268 7.24 17.16 -16.19
CA LEU A 268 7.87 18.50 -16.15
C LEU A 268 8.97 18.67 -15.09
N PRO A 269 8.80 18.20 -13.84
CA PRO A 269 9.83 18.38 -12.82
C PRO A 269 11.18 17.70 -13.12
N ASN A 270 11.21 16.71 -14.02
CA ASN A 270 12.43 16.01 -14.42
C ASN A 270 12.95 16.46 -15.81
N MET A 271 12.18 17.27 -16.52
CA MET A 271 12.60 17.85 -17.80
C MET A 271 13.45 19.08 -17.53
N VAL A 272 14.77 18.86 -17.49
CA VAL A 272 15.71 19.98 -17.42
C VAL A 272 15.76 20.60 -18.80
N GLY A 273 15.47 21.90 -18.90
CA GLY A 273 15.66 22.65 -20.13
C GLY A 273 17.12 22.51 -20.57
N GLY A 274 17.35 21.99 -21.78
CA GLY A 274 18.65 22.01 -22.43
C GLY A 274 18.98 23.41 -22.93
#